data_8cda6888f0ec7499e8b88942abef58af
#
_entry.id   8cda6888f0ec7499e8b88942abef58af
#
_cell.length_a   1.000
_cell.length_b   1.000
_cell.length_c   1.000
_cell.angle_alpha   90.00
_cell.angle_beta   90.00
_cell.angle_gamma   90.00
#
_symmetry.space_group_name_H-M   'P 1'
#
loop_
_entity.id
_entity.type
_entity.pdbx_description
1 polymer ?
#
loop_
_entity_poly.entity_id
_entity_poly.type
_entity_poly.pdbx_seq_one_letter_code
_entity_poly.pdbx_strand_id
1 'polypeptide(L)'
;MRRYHKPMLFAGLVSLLLLSGCTNNADDVIQTSIGEVAQAIGDTVKDTASELGDQFKRTGVHKEILLSQEIGSSVSVLKLENEVGNIEVKGTSGDKISVSATIWSLDKSSRDDKYQEMMDNAEITATVSGDQLEINMHPKGDEKLDMWRWAKKEYGFSNFSIDYVVEIPNTLYSFNISSEVGEINLSHLKGRYDVHNEVGSISIEGAHIQGKSNVGSETGNIKVAIDQMDDDSRLEVKTDVGSIHANLAESLQVSLETDSEVGSITGAPRGTSDINGGGPLLSLSTSVGSITIK
;
A
#
# COMPACT_ATOMS: atom_id res chain seq x y z
N MET A 1 -21.70 16.16 -6.53
CA MET A 1 -22.37 15.04 -7.23
C MET A 1 -21.76 13.76 -6.74
N ARG A 2 -22.50 12.92 -6.02
CA ARG A 2 -21.99 11.65 -5.49
C ARG A 2 -21.70 10.68 -6.63
N ARG A 3 -20.44 10.28 -6.81
CA ARG A 3 -20.07 9.21 -7.73
C ARG A 3 -20.33 7.88 -7.04
N TYR A 4 -21.27 7.11 -7.54
CA TYR A 4 -21.47 5.72 -7.21
C TYR A 4 -20.39 4.91 -7.95
N HIS A 5 -19.40 4.39 -7.24
CA HIS A 5 -18.58 3.31 -7.76
C HIS A 5 -19.41 2.02 -7.74
N LYS A 6 -19.52 1.36 -8.87
CA LYS A 6 -20.12 0.03 -8.97
C LYS A 6 -19.09 -0.98 -8.49
N PRO A 7 -19.40 -1.85 -7.52
CA PRO A 7 -18.51 -2.96 -7.20
C PRO A 7 -18.54 -3.95 -8.37
N MET A 8 -17.41 -4.12 -9.04
CA MET A 8 -17.24 -5.14 -10.06
C MET A 8 -16.73 -6.42 -9.42
N LEU A 9 -17.66 -7.37 -9.24
CA LEU A 9 -17.53 -8.82 -9.33
C LEU A 9 -16.15 -9.46 -9.08
N PHE A 10 -15.85 -9.71 -7.81
CA PHE A 10 -15.00 -10.82 -7.37
C PHE A 10 -15.75 -11.80 -6.44
N ALA A 11 -17.05 -11.91 -6.57
CA ALA A 11 -17.89 -12.81 -5.76
C ALA A 11 -17.81 -14.30 -6.20
N GLY A 12 -16.86 -14.69 -7.03
CA GLY A 12 -16.84 -15.98 -7.72
C GLY A 12 -15.97 -17.08 -7.12
N LEU A 13 -15.05 -16.80 -6.17
CA LEU A 13 -14.06 -17.81 -5.78
C LEU A 13 -14.17 -18.35 -4.33
N VAL A 14 -15.05 -17.84 -3.50
CA VAL A 14 -15.19 -18.28 -2.09
C VAL A 14 -16.19 -19.40 -1.89
N SER A 15 -16.93 -19.84 -2.90
CA SER A 15 -18.06 -20.78 -2.73
C SER A 15 -17.70 -22.28 -2.75
N LEU A 16 -16.43 -22.68 -2.70
CA LEU A 16 -16.09 -24.10 -2.95
C LEU A 16 -15.42 -24.88 -1.80
N LEU A 17 -15.42 -24.40 -0.56
CA LEU A 17 -14.74 -25.11 0.54
C LEU A 17 -15.59 -25.37 1.80
N LEU A 18 -16.91 -25.54 1.65
CA LEU A 18 -17.74 -25.95 2.80
C LEU A 18 -18.33 -27.36 2.60
N LEU A 19 -17.52 -28.38 2.49
CA LEU A 19 -17.96 -29.78 2.64
C LEU A 19 -16.81 -30.64 3.14
N SER A 20 -16.67 -30.78 4.45
CA SER A 20 -16.41 -32.10 5.06
C SER A 20 -16.16 -32.01 6.58
N GLY A 21 -17.03 -32.66 7.34
CA GLY A 21 -16.62 -33.49 8.48
C GLY A 21 -16.72 -32.94 9.89
N CYS A 22 -17.83 -33.29 10.57
CA CYS A 22 -17.97 -33.19 12.01
C CYS A 22 -16.91 -34.00 12.79
N THR A 23 -16.11 -33.33 13.65
CA THR A 23 -15.50 -33.93 14.82
C THR A 23 -15.39 -32.91 15.96
N ASN A 24 -15.58 -33.36 17.20
CA ASN A 24 -15.71 -32.56 18.42
C ASN A 24 -14.39 -31.94 18.92
N ASN A 25 -13.72 -31.13 18.12
CA ASN A 25 -12.67 -30.17 18.47
C ASN A 25 -12.52 -29.18 17.28
N ALA A 26 -13.64 -28.84 16.67
CA ALA A 26 -13.68 -28.21 15.34
C ALA A 26 -13.29 -26.73 15.33
N ASP A 27 -13.54 -25.98 16.40
CA ASP A 27 -13.43 -24.52 16.32
C ASP A 27 -11.98 -24.03 16.21
N ASP A 28 -11.04 -24.59 16.96
CA ASP A 28 -9.62 -24.20 16.89
C ASP A 28 -8.94 -24.69 15.59
N VAL A 29 -9.29 -25.90 15.12
CA VAL A 29 -8.71 -26.45 13.88
C VAL A 29 -9.26 -25.77 12.64
N ILE A 30 -10.54 -25.39 12.65
CA ILE A 30 -11.17 -24.65 11.55
C ILE A 30 -10.63 -23.23 11.49
N GLN A 31 -10.51 -22.54 12.62
CA GLN A 31 -9.94 -21.18 12.64
C GLN A 31 -8.47 -21.15 12.20
N THR A 32 -7.67 -22.13 12.62
CA THR A 32 -6.27 -22.24 12.19
C THR A 32 -6.16 -22.52 10.69
N SER A 33 -6.96 -23.46 10.17
CA SER A 33 -6.92 -23.79 8.73
C SER A 33 -7.47 -22.66 7.83
N ILE A 34 -8.44 -21.89 8.28
CA ILE A 34 -8.92 -20.74 7.51
C ILE A 34 -7.89 -19.58 7.56
N GLY A 35 -7.25 -19.37 8.72
CA GLY A 35 -6.14 -18.42 8.84
C GLY A 35 -4.97 -18.76 7.90
N GLU A 36 -4.59 -20.03 7.81
CA GLU A 36 -3.57 -20.50 6.88
C GLU A 36 -3.99 -20.32 5.42
N VAL A 37 -5.25 -20.58 5.07
CA VAL A 37 -5.79 -20.34 3.73
C VAL A 37 -5.81 -18.85 3.39
N ALA A 38 -6.21 -17.98 4.32
CA ALA A 38 -6.22 -16.54 4.08
C ALA A 38 -4.79 -15.98 3.94
N GLN A 39 -3.84 -16.48 4.72
CA GLN A 39 -2.43 -16.15 4.55
C GLN A 39 -1.90 -16.64 3.20
N ALA A 40 -2.24 -17.86 2.80
CA ALA A 40 -1.86 -18.42 1.51
C ALA A 40 -2.48 -17.63 0.34
N ILE A 41 -3.70 -17.10 0.49
CA ILE A 41 -4.32 -16.21 -0.50
C ILE A 41 -3.56 -14.88 -0.56
N GLY A 42 -3.28 -14.26 0.59
CA GLY A 42 -2.50 -13.03 0.67
C GLY A 42 -1.10 -13.17 0.10
N ASP A 43 -0.40 -14.26 0.44
CA ASP A 43 0.92 -14.58 -0.11
C ASP A 43 0.83 -14.86 -1.62
N THR A 44 -0.18 -15.59 -2.07
CA THR A 44 -0.41 -15.85 -3.51
C THR A 44 -0.70 -14.57 -4.28
N VAL A 45 -1.49 -13.64 -3.71
CA VAL A 45 -1.75 -12.33 -4.33
C VAL A 45 -0.47 -11.51 -4.40
N LYS A 46 0.31 -11.48 -3.32
CA LYS A 46 1.61 -10.81 -3.28
C LYS A 46 2.58 -11.41 -4.30
N ASP A 47 2.74 -12.74 -4.27
CA ASP A 47 3.65 -13.44 -5.19
C ASP A 47 3.21 -13.25 -6.64
N THR A 48 1.92 -13.32 -6.92
CA THR A 48 1.37 -13.08 -8.27
C THR A 48 1.58 -11.64 -8.72
N ALA A 49 1.33 -10.66 -7.87
CA ALA A 49 1.55 -9.25 -8.19
C ALA A 49 3.05 -8.95 -8.39
N SER A 50 3.90 -9.51 -7.53
CA SER A 50 5.36 -9.40 -7.64
C SER A 50 5.90 -10.14 -8.86
N GLU A 51 5.45 -11.38 -9.12
CA GLU A 51 5.86 -12.17 -10.30
C GLU A 51 5.41 -11.52 -11.60
N LEU A 52 4.19 -10.99 -11.66
CA LEU A 52 3.72 -10.22 -12.82
C LEU A 52 4.58 -8.98 -13.00
N GLY A 53 4.81 -8.20 -11.96
CA GLY A 53 5.68 -7.03 -11.99
C GLY A 53 7.09 -7.38 -12.48
N ASP A 54 7.70 -8.42 -11.96
CA ASP A 54 9.03 -8.89 -12.34
C ASP A 54 9.07 -9.46 -13.77
N GLN A 55 8.03 -10.15 -14.21
CA GLN A 55 7.94 -10.66 -15.57
C GLN A 55 7.85 -9.54 -16.59
N PHE A 56 7.12 -8.46 -16.27
CA PHE A 56 7.03 -7.27 -17.11
C PHE A 56 8.35 -6.50 -17.15
N LYS A 57 8.99 -6.32 -15.99
CA LYS A 57 10.31 -5.68 -15.85
C LYS A 57 11.41 -6.36 -16.68
N ARG A 58 11.29 -7.66 -16.93
CA ARG A 58 12.32 -8.43 -17.68
C ARG A 58 12.14 -8.39 -19.19
N THR A 59 11.00 -8.00 -19.72
CA THR A 59 10.67 -8.32 -21.13
C THR A 59 9.99 -7.22 -21.92
N GLY A 60 9.45 -6.20 -21.28
CA GLY A 60 8.78 -5.09 -21.92
C GLY A 60 9.70 -3.89 -22.18
N VAL A 61 9.28 -2.97 -23.05
CA VAL A 61 9.90 -1.66 -23.15
C VAL A 61 9.60 -0.86 -21.88
N HIS A 62 10.53 -0.05 -21.46
CA HIS A 62 10.38 0.79 -20.29
C HIS A 62 11.02 2.15 -20.47
N LYS A 63 10.59 3.10 -19.64
CA LYS A 63 11.17 4.43 -19.57
C LYS A 63 11.19 4.93 -18.15
N GLU A 64 12.35 5.35 -17.71
CA GLU A 64 12.53 6.06 -16.44
C GLU A 64 12.43 7.57 -16.67
N ILE A 65 11.71 8.24 -15.79
CA ILE A 65 11.56 9.69 -15.75
C ILE A 65 11.97 10.16 -14.36
N LEU A 66 12.93 11.08 -14.31
CA LEU A 66 13.48 11.60 -13.06
C LEU A 66 12.98 13.02 -12.80
N LEU A 67 12.64 13.31 -11.57
CA LEU A 67 12.32 14.65 -11.09
C LEU A 67 13.08 14.90 -9.79
N SER A 68 13.71 16.07 -9.69
CA SER A 68 14.28 16.55 -8.43
C SER A 68 13.92 18.01 -8.24
N GLN A 69 13.35 18.35 -7.07
CA GLN A 69 12.84 19.69 -6.79
C GLN A 69 13.07 20.06 -5.33
N GLU A 70 13.46 21.33 -5.10
CA GLU A 70 13.41 21.90 -3.76
C GLU A 70 11.96 22.16 -3.36
N ILE A 71 11.62 21.83 -2.12
CA ILE A 71 10.30 22.11 -1.58
C ILE A 71 10.40 23.15 -0.45
N GLY A 72 9.43 24.04 -0.42
CA GLY A 72 9.36 25.07 0.61
C GLY A 72 9.11 24.46 2.01
N SER A 73 9.61 25.09 3.05
CA SER A 73 9.45 24.63 4.45
C SER A 73 7.99 24.61 4.94
N SER A 74 7.07 25.20 4.21
CA SER A 74 5.63 25.14 4.50
C SER A 74 4.93 23.87 3.98
N VAL A 75 5.62 23.09 3.14
CA VAL A 75 5.08 21.84 2.60
C VAL A 75 5.26 20.74 3.62
N SER A 76 4.18 20.06 3.95
CA SER A 76 4.12 19.09 5.04
C SER A 76 3.42 17.77 4.67
N VAL A 77 2.65 17.77 3.58
CA VAL A 77 1.85 16.64 3.14
C VAL A 77 2.38 16.13 1.80
N LEU A 78 2.68 14.85 1.72
CA LEU A 78 2.89 14.14 0.46
C LEU A 78 1.60 13.48 0.03
N LYS A 79 1.21 13.68 -1.23
CA LYS A 79 0.13 12.95 -1.89
C LYS A 79 0.68 12.22 -3.11
N LEU A 80 0.43 10.91 -3.19
CA LEU A 80 0.81 10.06 -4.33
C LEU A 80 -0.24 8.98 -4.54
N GLU A 81 -0.83 8.96 -5.73
CA GLU A 81 -1.82 7.97 -6.16
C GLU A 81 -1.28 7.21 -7.37
N ASN A 82 -1.49 5.89 -7.41
CA ASN A 82 -1.08 5.03 -8.51
C ASN A 82 -2.18 4.02 -8.86
N GLU A 83 -2.44 3.78 -10.15
CA GLU A 83 -3.38 2.72 -10.53
C GLU A 83 -2.69 1.35 -10.51
N VAL A 84 -1.55 1.21 -11.19
CA VAL A 84 -0.84 -0.07 -11.29
C VAL A 84 0.67 0.13 -11.19
N GLY A 85 1.31 -0.58 -10.28
CA GLY A 85 2.74 -0.56 -10.03
C GLY A 85 3.09 -0.29 -8.57
N ASN A 86 4.37 -0.31 -8.26
CA ASN A 86 4.87 -0.23 -6.90
C ASN A 86 5.17 1.22 -6.50
N ILE A 87 4.98 1.52 -5.23
CA ILE A 87 5.35 2.78 -4.61
C ILE A 87 6.36 2.51 -3.50
N GLU A 88 7.52 3.13 -3.59
CA GLU A 88 8.52 3.15 -2.54
C GLU A 88 8.76 4.59 -2.09
N VAL A 89 8.63 4.87 -0.77
CA VAL A 89 8.91 6.20 -0.20
C VAL A 89 9.88 6.06 0.95
N LYS A 90 10.94 6.86 0.90
CA LYS A 90 11.99 6.92 1.93
C LYS A 90 12.18 8.32 2.48
N GLY A 91 12.35 8.42 3.80
CA GLY A 91 12.78 9.65 4.44
C GLY A 91 14.29 9.89 4.24
N THR A 92 14.68 11.11 3.92
CA THR A 92 16.08 11.53 3.80
C THR A 92 16.36 12.78 4.64
N SER A 93 17.64 13.00 4.95
CA SER A 93 18.08 14.22 5.65
C SER A 93 18.25 15.44 4.72
N GLY A 94 17.96 15.30 3.43
CA GLY A 94 18.05 16.38 2.46
C GLY A 94 16.90 17.39 2.57
N ASP A 95 16.91 18.38 1.69
CA ASP A 95 15.90 19.45 1.56
C ASP A 95 15.12 19.36 0.24
N LYS A 96 15.44 18.36 -0.57
CA LYS A 96 14.83 18.12 -1.90
C LYS A 96 13.99 16.87 -1.89
N ILE A 97 12.94 16.89 -2.70
CA ILE A 97 12.29 15.66 -3.14
C ILE A 97 13.02 15.14 -4.38
N SER A 98 13.23 13.82 -4.42
CA SER A 98 13.70 13.12 -5.61
C SER A 98 12.69 12.03 -5.97
N VAL A 99 12.29 11.98 -7.22
CA VAL A 99 11.34 11.00 -7.74
C VAL A 99 11.95 10.32 -8.95
N SER A 100 12.03 9.00 -8.91
CA SER A 100 12.26 8.16 -10.09
C SER A 100 10.96 7.41 -10.37
N ALA A 101 10.38 7.64 -11.53
CA ALA A 101 9.20 6.93 -11.98
C ALA A 101 9.53 6.12 -13.23
N THR A 102 9.31 4.81 -13.18
CA THR A 102 9.57 3.92 -14.32
C THR A 102 8.27 3.39 -14.86
N ILE A 103 7.97 3.69 -16.12
CA ILE A 103 6.83 3.15 -16.84
C ILE A 103 7.27 1.85 -17.52
N TRP A 104 6.51 0.77 -17.32
CA TRP A 104 6.75 -0.55 -17.89
C TRP A 104 5.58 -0.96 -18.78
N SER A 105 5.85 -1.37 -20.02
CA SER A 105 4.82 -2.03 -20.82
C SER A 105 4.57 -3.45 -20.30
N LEU A 106 3.30 -3.81 -20.17
CA LEU A 106 2.88 -5.13 -19.69
C LEU A 106 2.60 -6.11 -20.84
N ASP A 107 3.03 -5.80 -22.05
CA ASP A 107 2.76 -6.63 -23.22
C ASP A 107 4.01 -6.74 -24.10
N LYS A 108 4.40 -7.98 -24.41
CA LYS A 108 5.38 -8.27 -25.45
C LYS A 108 4.66 -8.28 -26.78
N SER A 109 4.66 -7.20 -27.51
CA SER A 109 3.93 -7.22 -28.77
C SER A 109 4.50 -6.37 -29.87
N SER A 110 3.91 -6.55 -31.05
CA SER A 110 3.98 -5.68 -32.20
C SER A 110 3.62 -4.20 -31.96
N ARG A 111 3.52 -3.76 -30.68
CA ARG A 111 3.13 -2.41 -30.25
C ARG A 111 4.23 -1.66 -29.52
N ASP A 112 5.45 -2.19 -29.49
CA ASP A 112 6.57 -1.56 -28.76
C ASP A 112 6.78 -0.11 -29.19
N ASP A 113 6.66 0.20 -30.48
CA ASP A 113 6.75 1.58 -30.98
C ASP A 113 5.67 2.50 -30.39
N LYS A 114 4.44 1.99 -30.21
CA LYS A 114 3.33 2.76 -29.61
C LYS A 114 3.54 2.95 -28.10
N TYR A 115 4.06 1.94 -27.41
CA TYR A 115 4.42 2.08 -26.00
C TYR A 115 5.55 3.10 -25.84
N GLN A 116 6.56 3.06 -26.70
CA GLN A 116 7.62 4.04 -26.68
C GLN A 116 7.09 5.46 -26.93
N GLU A 117 6.23 5.65 -27.93
CA GLU A 117 5.59 6.94 -28.20
C GLU A 117 4.75 7.43 -27.00
N MET A 118 3.95 6.54 -26.37
CA MET A 118 3.19 6.85 -25.17
C MET A 118 4.12 7.30 -24.03
N MET A 119 5.19 6.55 -23.76
CA MET A 119 6.18 6.87 -22.74
C MET A 119 6.93 8.17 -23.05
N ASP A 120 7.20 8.48 -24.32
CA ASP A 120 7.86 9.73 -24.73
C ASP A 120 6.97 10.96 -24.54
N ASN A 121 5.66 10.75 -24.52
CA ASN A 121 4.66 11.77 -24.19
C ASN A 121 4.24 11.80 -22.72
N ALA A 122 4.82 10.96 -21.87
CA ALA A 122 4.61 11.03 -20.43
C ALA A 122 5.50 12.08 -19.76
N GLU A 123 4.99 12.70 -18.73
CA GLU A 123 5.68 13.67 -17.89
C GLU A 123 5.28 13.47 -16.41
N ILE A 124 6.25 13.69 -15.51
CA ILE A 124 6.01 13.68 -14.07
C ILE A 124 6.10 15.10 -13.53
N THR A 125 5.16 15.48 -12.68
CA THR A 125 5.19 16.75 -11.95
C THR A 125 5.10 16.53 -10.46
N ALA A 126 5.67 17.45 -9.70
CA ALA A 126 5.49 17.59 -8.26
C ALA A 126 4.94 18.99 -8.00
N THR A 127 3.63 19.07 -7.81
CA THR A 127 2.89 20.33 -7.70
C THR A 127 2.57 20.64 -6.25
N VAL A 128 2.93 21.85 -5.82
CA VAL A 128 2.62 22.34 -4.46
C VAL A 128 1.32 23.13 -4.47
N SER A 129 0.38 22.73 -3.63
CA SER A 129 -0.87 23.44 -3.38
C SER A 129 -1.11 23.59 -1.87
N GLY A 130 -0.93 24.80 -1.35
CA GLY A 130 -0.95 25.05 0.09
C GLY A 130 0.23 24.36 0.79
N ASP A 131 -0.06 23.43 1.68
CA ASP A 131 0.94 22.61 2.39
C ASP A 131 1.11 21.20 1.78
N GLN A 132 0.37 20.89 0.71
CA GLN A 132 0.41 19.59 0.03
C GLN A 132 1.32 19.62 -1.20
N LEU A 133 2.16 18.60 -1.31
CA LEU A 133 2.93 18.24 -2.49
C LEU A 133 2.27 17.02 -3.14
N GLU A 134 1.79 17.17 -4.36
CA GLU A 134 1.20 16.11 -5.15
C GLU A 134 2.15 15.69 -6.27
N ILE A 135 2.48 14.40 -6.33
CA ILE A 135 3.25 13.79 -7.42
C ILE A 135 2.25 13.16 -8.38
N ASN A 136 2.35 13.53 -9.65
CA ASN A 136 1.46 13.02 -10.68
C ASN A 136 2.18 12.68 -11.97
N MET A 137 1.86 11.53 -12.56
CA MET A 137 2.27 11.15 -13.92
C MET A 137 1.10 11.44 -14.86
N HIS A 138 1.37 12.20 -15.90
CA HIS A 138 0.35 12.67 -16.84
C HIS A 138 0.92 12.79 -18.26
N PRO A 139 0.07 12.91 -19.30
CA PRO A 139 0.56 13.25 -20.64
C PRO A 139 1.09 14.69 -20.68
N LYS A 140 2.13 14.92 -21.45
CA LYS A 140 2.71 16.26 -21.66
C LYS A 140 1.63 17.26 -22.10
N GLY A 141 1.61 18.38 -21.41
CA GLY A 141 0.71 19.51 -21.72
C GLY A 141 -0.69 19.41 -21.11
N ASP A 142 -1.00 18.34 -20.35
CA ASP A 142 -2.26 18.22 -19.60
C ASP A 142 -2.07 17.51 -18.26
N GLU A 143 -1.69 18.28 -17.22
CA GLU A 143 -1.44 17.80 -15.86
C GLU A 143 -2.69 17.23 -15.15
N LYS A 144 -3.88 17.48 -15.69
CA LYS A 144 -5.16 17.05 -15.10
C LYS A 144 -5.66 15.74 -15.68
N LEU A 145 -5.02 15.27 -16.75
CA LEU A 145 -5.47 14.08 -17.43
C LEU A 145 -4.73 12.87 -16.85
N ASP A 146 -5.51 11.92 -16.40
CA ASP A 146 -5.00 10.63 -15.93
C ASP A 146 -4.28 9.86 -17.05
N MET A 147 -3.13 9.27 -16.71
CA MET A 147 -2.23 8.64 -17.68
C MET A 147 -2.85 7.40 -18.34
N TRP A 148 -3.57 6.55 -17.56
CA TRP A 148 -4.20 5.33 -18.09
C TRP A 148 -5.39 5.66 -18.98
N ARG A 149 -6.21 6.63 -18.58
CA ARG A 149 -7.35 7.10 -19.37
C ARG A 149 -6.89 7.74 -20.67
N TRP A 150 -5.83 8.53 -20.63
CA TRP A 150 -5.26 9.14 -21.82
C TRP A 150 -4.69 8.08 -22.77
N ALA A 151 -3.86 7.15 -22.28
CA ALA A 151 -3.29 6.10 -23.10
C ALA A 151 -4.37 5.20 -23.73
N LYS A 152 -5.43 4.88 -22.97
CA LYS A 152 -6.56 4.12 -23.49
C LYS A 152 -7.29 4.85 -24.62
N LYS A 153 -7.45 6.17 -24.48
CA LYS A 153 -8.14 7.01 -25.48
C LYS A 153 -7.29 7.20 -26.73
N GLU A 154 -6.00 7.49 -26.58
CA GLU A 154 -5.11 7.88 -27.68
C GLU A 154 -4.52 6.68 -28.41
N TYR A 155 -4.10 5.64 -27.67
CA TYR A 155 -3.41 4.47 -28.24
C TYR A 155 -4.26 3.20 -28.25
N GLY A 156 -5.40 3.19 -27.56
CA GLY A 156 -6.30 2.04 -27.47
C GLY A 156 -5.89 0.98 -26.44
N PHE A 157 -4.90 1.25 -25.59
CA PHE A 157 -4.45 0.34 -24.54
C PHE A 157 -4.17 1.09 -23.23
N SER A 158 -4.16 0.34 -22.11
CA SER A 158 -3.76 0.80 -20.79
C SER A 158 -2.95 -0.25 -20.03
N ASN A 159 -2.30 -1.17 -20.77
CA ASN A 159 -1.54 -2.29 -20.21
C ASN A 159 -0.10 -1.85 -19.91
N PHE A 160 0.07 -1.01 -18.93
CA PHE A 160 1.37 -0.58 -18.40
C PHE A 160 1.27 -0.39 -16.89
N SER A 161 2.42 -0.40 -16.23
CA SER A 161 2.55 -0.04 -14.81
C SER A 161 3.52 1.13 -14.65
N ILE A 162 3.39 1.83 -13.54
CA ILE A 162 4.31 2.88 -13.14
C ILE A 162 4.85 2.55 -11.76
N ASP A 163 6.15 2.31 -11.66
CA ASP A 163 6.82 2.16 -10.38
C ASP A 163 7.41 3.51 -9.94
N TYR A 164 7.14 3.91 -8.71
CA TYR A 164 7.68 5.12 -8.10
C TYR A 164 8.70 4.79 -7.01
N VAL A 165 9.84 5.45 -7.06
CA VAL A 165 10.79 5.55 -5.95
C VAL A 165 10.92 7.02 -5.57
N VAL A 166 10.49 7.35 -4.36
CA VAL A 166 10.40 8.73 -3.87
C VAL A 166 11.25 8.89 -2.63
N GLU A 167 12.19 9.81 -2.68
CA GLU A 167 12.97 10.24 -1.52
C GLU A 167 12.46 11.61 -1.07
N ILE A 168 12.09 11.72 0.19
CA ILE A 168 11.46 12.93 0.75
C ILE A 168 12.25 13.48 1.91
N PRO A 169 12.32 14.81 2.06
CA PRO A 169 12.90 15.44 3.25
C PRO A 169 12.04 15.22 4.50
N ASN A 170 12.67 15.24 5.66
CA ASN A 170 12.03 15.07 6.96
C ASN A 170 11.06 16.21 7.34
N THR A 171 10.90 17.22 6.52
CA THR A 171 9.89 18.28 6.69
C THR A 171 8.49 17.81 6.33
N LEU A 172 8.37 16.77 5.51
CA LEU A 172 7.10 16.12 5.23
C LEU A 172 6.76 15.17 6.38
N TYR A 173 5.59 15.33 6.96
CA TYR A 173 5.13 14.55 8.11
C TYR A 173 3.69 14.04 7.97
N SER A 174 3.09 14.15 6.80
CA SER A 174 1.80 13.53 6.50
C SER A 174 1.87 12.87 5.12
N PHE A 175 1.52 11.58 5.07
CA PHE A 175 1.70 10.74 3.89
C PHE A 175 0.34 10.20 3.46
N ASN A 176 -0.20 10.75 2.37
CA ASN A 176 -1.44 10.31 1.74
C ASN A 176 -1.06 9.54 0.46
N ILE A 177 -1.04 8.21 0.57
CA ILE A 177 -0.52 7.32 -0.46
C ILE A 177 -1.53 6.23 -0.76
N SER A 178 -1.88 6.08 -2.04
CA SER A 178 -2.81 5.04 -2.46
C SER A 178 -2.37 4.34 -3.73
N SER A 179 -2.72 3.06 -3.84
CA SER A 179 -2.55 2.26 -5.05
C SER A 179 -3.76 1.36 -5.28
N GLU A 180 -4.16 1.15 -6.55
CA GLU A 180 -5.17 0.15 -6.86
C GLU A 180 -4.54 -1.24 -6.95
N VAL A 181 -3.39 -1.39 -7.63
CA VAL A 181 -2.71 -2.69 -7.76
C VAL A 181 -1.20 -2.53 -7.67
N GLY A 182 -0.58 -3.12 -6.65
CA GLY A 182 0.87 -3.11 -6.48
C GLY A 182 1.29 -3.17 -5.02
N GLU A 183 2.56 -2.92 -4.75
CA GLU A 183 3.12 -2.88 -3.41
C GLU A 183 3.38 -1.43 -2.98
N ILE A 184 3.08 -1.11 -1.72
CA ILE A 184 3.45 0.16 -1.09
C ILE A 184 4.50 -0.13 -0.01
N ASN A 185 5.69 0.45 -0.18
CA ASN A 185 6.80 0.29 0.75
C ASN A 185 7.22 1.67 1.30
N LEU A 186 7.04 1.88 2.59
CA LEU A 186 7.38 3.12 3.28
C LEU A 186 8.48 2.85 4.31
N SER A 187 9.53 3.63 4.33
CA SER A 187 10.64 3.38 5.24
C SER A 187 11.16 4.64 5.92
N HIS A 188 11.40 4.52 7.25
CA HIS A 188 12.00 5.55 8.09
C HIS A 188 11.29 6.90 8.02
N LEU A 189 9.97 6.87 8.01
CA LEU A 189 9.12 8.05 7.99
C LEU A 189 8.61 8.39 9.39
N LYS A 190 8.52 9.68 9.68
CA LYS A 190 7.97 10.21 10.92
C LYS A 190 6.77 11.09 10.61
N GLY A 191 5.58 10.73 11.13
CA GLY A 191 4.40 11.54 10.91
C GLY A 191 3.09 10.77 10.90
N ARG A 192 2.13 11.30 10.17
CA ARG A 192 0.80 10.73 10.00
C ARG A 192 0.72 9.96 8.69
N TYR A 193 0.18 8.75 8.76
CA TYR A 193 0.01 7.85 7.63
C TYR A 193 -1.47 7.75 7.27
N ASP A 194 -1.78 7.99 6.01
CA ASP A 194 -3.08 7.68 5.39
C ASP A 194 -2.76 6.88 4.12
N VAL A 195 -2.68 5.57 4.29
CA VAL A 195 -2.15 4.65 3.27
C VAL A 195 -3.21 3.61 2.93
N HIS A 196 -3.53 3.50 1.65
CA HIS A 196 -4.53 2.57 1.17
C HIS A 196 -4.07 1.80 -0.07
N ASN A 197 -4.36 0.49 -0.10
CA ASN A 197 -4.12 -0.36 -1.26
C ASN A 197 -5.34 -1.24 -1.54
N GLU A 198 -5.84 -1.28 -2.77
CA GLU A 198 -6.93 -2.20 -3.10
C GLU A 198 -6.43 -3.63 -3.21
N VAL A 199 -5.37 -3.87 -4.01
CA VAL A 199 -4.80 -5.21 -4.21
C VAL A 199 -3.28 -5.18 -4.16
N GLY A 200 -2.72 -5.91 -3.20
CA GLY A 200 -1.27 -6.02 -2.99
C GLY A 200 -0.85 -5.77 -1.55
N SER A 201 0.43 -5.73 -1.29
CA SER A 201 0.94 -5.61 0.07
C SER A 201 1.31 -4.18 0.46
N ILE A 202 1.21 -3.89 1.75
CA ILE A 202 1.75 -2.67 2.35
C ILE A 202 2.85 -3.08 3.33
N SER A 203 4.03 -2.47 3.22
CA SER A 203 5.12 -2.62 4.17
C SER A 203 5.56 -1.26 4.69
N ILE A 204 5.54 -1.09 6.00
CA ILE A 204 6.03 0.13 6.67
C ILE A 204 7.14 -0.28 7.63
N GLU A 205 8.32 0.29 7.46
CA GLU A 205 9.50 -0.04 8.26
C GLU A 205 10.04 1.20 8.99
N GLY A 206 10.40 1.04 10.26
CA GLY A 206 10.98 2.11 11.07
C GLY A 206 10.04 3.30 11.27
N ALA A 207 8.75 3.03 11.52
CA ALA A 207 7.74 4.07 11.63
C ALA A 207 7.81 4.81 12.97
N HIS A 208 7.75 6.15 12.90
CA HIS A 208 7.43 6.99 14.06
C HIS A 208 6.05 7.63 13.83
N ILE A 209 5.05 7.13 14.53
CA ILE A 209 3.65 7.54 14.34
C ILE A 209 3.34 8.82 15.09
N GLN A 210 2.77 9.80 14.40
CA GLN A 210 2.28 11.05 14.96
C GLN A 210 0.83 11.29 14.57
N GLY A 211 0.03 11.76 15.51
CA GLY A 211 -1.40 12.02 15.26
C GLY A 211 -2.20 10.78 14.87
N LYS A 212 -3.27 10.97 14.09
CA LYS A 212 -4.17 9.88 13.68
C LYS A 212 -3.75 9.33 12.33
N SER A 213 -3.45 8.04 12.30
CA SER A 213 -2.96 7.32 11.13
C SER A 213 -3.85 6.13 10.78
N ASN A 214 -4.05 5.90 9.47
CA ASN A 214 -4.78 4.76 8.93
C ASN A 214 -3.93 4.06 7.87
N VAL A 215 -3.87 2.74 7.95
CA VAL A 215 -3.20 1.89 6.97
C VAL A 215 -4.16 0.76 6.61
N GLY A 216 -4.60 0.71 5.37
CA GLY A 216 -5.64 -0.21 4.94
C GLY A 216 -5.32 -0.93 3.64
N SER A 217 -5.79 -2.19 3.52
CA SER A 217 -5.80 -2.94 2.26
C SER A 217 -7.13 -3.68 2.13
N GLU A 218 -7.69 -3.74 0.91
CA GLU A 218 -8.84 -4.61 0.67
C GLU A 218 -8.40 -6.07 0.53
N THR A 219 -7.35 -6.32 -0.26
CA THR A 219 -6.81 -7.67 -0.44
C THR A 219 -5.30 -7.65 -0.47
N GLY A 220 -4.68 -8.12 0.61
CA GLY A 220 -3.23 -8.21 0.73
C GLY A 220 -2.75 -8.20 2.18
N ASN A 221 -1.48 -8.50 2.34
CA ASN A 221 -0.84 -8.51 3.65
C ASN A 221 -0.33 -7.13 4.03
N ILE A 222 -0.43 -6.79 5.30
CA ILE A 222 0.13 -5.56 5.84
C ILE A 222 1.22 -5.91 6.85
N LYS A 223 2.42 -5.37 6.64
CA LYS A 223 3.53 -5.44 7.59
C LYS A 223 3.84 -4.05 8.11
N VAL A 224 3.83 -3.88 9.42
CA VAL A 224 4.22 -2.63 10.06
C VAL A 224 5.30 -2.89 11.10
N ALA A 225 6.41 -2.15 11.02
CA ALA A 225 7.43 -2.10 12.06
C ALA A 225 7.42 -0.70 12.70
N ILE A 226 7.04 -0.63 13.97
CA ILE A 226 6.79 0.62 14.69
C ILE A 226 7.91 0.81 15.71
N ASP A 227 8.70 1.86 15.52
CA ASP A 227 9.77 2.23 16.43
C ASP A 227 9.25 3.13 17.54
N GLN A 228 8.34 4.06 17.22
CA GLN A 228 7.80 5.05 18.17
C GLN A 228 6.36 5.43 17.82
N MET A 229 5.61 5.80 18.85
CA MET A 229 4.30 6.46 18.74
C MET A 229 4.26 7.64 19.73
N ASP A 230 3.81 8.82 19.28
CA ASP A 230 3.62 9.98 20.17
C ASP A 230 2.40 9.73 21.08
N ASP A 231 2.39 10.31 22.28
CA ASP A 231 1.38 10.02 23.32
C ASP A 231 -0.08 10.25 22.89
N ASP A 232 -0.31 11.22 22.01
CA ASP A 232 -1.64 11.57 21.48
C ASP A 232 -1.95 10.92 20.11
N SER A 233 -1.07 10.00 19.68
CA SER A 233 -1.22 9.35 18.39
C SER A 233 -2.13 8.12 18.43
N ARG A 234 -2.61 7.74 17.26
CA ARG A 234 -3.37 6.51 17.03
C ARG A 234 -2.97 5.95 15.67
N LEU A 235 -2.76 4.64 15.61
CA LEU A 235 -2.63 3.90 14.35
C LEU A 235 -3.71 2.85 14.26
N GLU A 236 -4.46 2.89 13.16
CA GLU A 236 -5.38 1.83 12.76
C GLU A 236 -4.80 1.10 11.54
N VAL A 237 -4.65 -0.22 11.65
CA VAL A 237 -4.18 -1.10 10.57
C VAL A 237 -5.28 -2.10 10.28
N LYS A 238 -5.78 -2.10 9.04
CA LYS A 238 -6.90 -2.95 8.65
C LYS A 238 -6.67 -3.60 7.29
N THR A 239 -7.02 -4.89 7.18
CA THR A 239 -7.17 -5.55 5.88
C THR A 239 -8.47 -6.34 5.85
N ASP A 240 -9.15 -6.39 4.69
CA ASP A 240 -10.36 -7.20 4.60
C ASP A 240 -9.99 -8.68 4.35
N VAL A 241 -9.05 -8.95 3.46
CA VAL A 241 -8.53 -10.31 3.21
C VAL A 241 -7.00 -10.28 3.20
N GLY A 242 -6.38 -10.88 4.19
CA GLY A 242 -4.92 -10.93 4.34
C GLY A 242 -4.48 -10.94 5.79
N SER A 243 -3.19 -11.04 6.02
CA SER A 243 -2.61 -11.08 7.35
C SER A 243 -1.93 -9.76 7.72
N ILE A 244 -1.96 -9.44 9.01
CA ILE A 244 -1.25 -8.28 9.58
C ILE A 244 -0.08 -8.79 10.41
N HIS A 245 1.12 -8.26 10.14
CA HIS A 245 2.33 -8.50 10.92
C HIS A 245 2.80 -7.18 11.53
N ALA A 246 2.67 -7.05 12.84
CA ALA A 246 3.14 -5.89 13.60
C ALA A 246 4.42 -6.24 14.36
N ASN A 247 5.52 -5.59 14.03
CA ASN A 247 6.78 -5.66 14.78
C ASN A 247 6.88 -4.39 15.62
N LEU A 248 6.89 -4.53 16.93
CA LEU A 248 6.91 -3.42 17.87
C LEU A 248 8.29 -3.33 18.51
N ALA A 249 8.84 -2.12 18.60
CA ALA A 249 10.09 -1.92 19.34
C ALA A 249 9.90 -2.38 20.80
N GLU A 250 10.92 -3.01 21.40
CA GLU A 250 10.86 -3.54 22.76
C GLU A 250 10.45 -2.50 23.83
N SER A 251 10.79 -1.24 23.59
CA SER A 251 10.48 -0.12 24.49
C SER A 251 9.13 0.55 24.21
N LEU A 252 8.43 0.12 23.15
CA LEU A 252 7.18 0.77 22.75
C LEU A 252 6.08 0.54 23.79
N GLN A 253 5.42 1.62 24.19
CA GLN A 253 4.27 1.60 25.10
C GLN A 253 3.02 1.89 24.28
N VAL A 254 2.05 0.96 24.25
CA VAL A 254 0.80 1.13 23.50
C VAL A 254 -0.37 0.43 24.18
N SER A 255 -1.55 1.00 24.05
CA SER A 255 -2.81 0.30 24.26
C SER A 255 -3.18 -0.38 22.94
N LEU A 256 -3.15 -1.71 22.93
CA LEU A 256 -3.34 -2.55 21.75
C LEU A 256 -4.79 -3.03 21.68
N GLU A 257 -5.40 -2.90 20.52
CA GLU A 257 -6.70 -3.50 20.18
C GLU A 257 -6.52 -4.45 18.99
N THR A 258 -6.94 -5.70 19.13
CA THR A 258 -6.80 -6.71 18.08
C THR A 258 -8.11 -7.42 17.81
N ASP A 259 -8.48 -7.54 16.53
CA ASP A 259 -9.63 -8.32 16.09
C ASP A 259 -9.39 -9.03 14.76
N SER A 260 -9.80 -10.29 14.70
CA SER A 260 -9.82 -11.08 13.45
C SER A 260 -11.15 -11.83 13.43
N GLU A 261 -12.04 -11.50 12.48
CA GLU A 261 -13.35 -12.16 12.41
C GLU A 261 -13.17 -13.66 12.11
N VAL A 262 -12.31 -13.98 11.14
CA VAL A 262 -11.98 -15.35 10.76
C VAL A 262 -10.48 -15.52 10.65
N GLY A 263 -9.85 -16.11 11.66
CA GLY A 263 -8.40 -16.33 11.71
C GLY A 263 -7.85 -16.37 13.14
N SER A 264 -6.54 -16.34 13.25
CA SER A 264 -5.80 -16.43 14.50
C SER A 264 -5.09 -15.13 14.86
N ILE A 265 -4.94 -14.90 16.17
CA ILE A 265 -4.12 -13.80 16.70
C ILE A 265 -3.00 -14.42 17.52
N THR A 266 -1.77 -14.02 17.25
CA THR A 266 -0.56 -14.51 17.93
C THR A 266 0.24 -13.33 18.45
N GLY A 267 0.79 -13.44 19.66
CA GLY A 267 1.58 -12.41 20.33
C GLY A 267 0.77 -11.45 21.21
N ALA A 268 -0.58 -11.48 21.10
CA ALA A 268 -1.48 -10.75 21.98
C ALA A 268 -2.84 -11.48 22.10
N PRO A 269 -3.66 -11.22 23.16
CA PRO A 269 -5.02 -11.69 23.23
C PRO A 269 -5.93 -10.95 22.23
N ARG A 270 -7.06 -11.55 21.87
CA ARG A 270 -8.14 -10.84 21.14
C ARG A 270 -8.77 -9.77 22.04
N GLY A 271 -9.11 -8.61 21.48
CA GLY A 271 -9.63 -7.46 22.22
C GLY A 271 -8.54 -6.52 22.66
N THR A 272 -8.73 -5.90 23.81
CA THR A 272 -7.81 -4.88 24.33
C THR A 272 -6.78 -5.45 25.29
N SER A 273 -5.54 -4.97 25.17
CA SER A 273 -4.43 -5.26 26.11
C SER A 273 -3.43 -4.11 26.10
N ASP A 274 -2.61 -4.02 27.14
CA ASP A 274 -1.55 -3.01 27.22
C ASP A 274 -0.17 -3.66 27.02
N ILE A 275 0.66 -3.04 26.21
CA ILE A 275 2.08 -3.37 26.05
C ILE A 275 2.90 -2.34 26.80
N ASN A 276 3.79 -2.79 27.69
CA ASN A 276 4.70 -1.96 28.51
C ASN A 276 3.97 -0.86 29.31
N GLY A 277 2.76 -1.14 29.79
CA GLY A 277 1.97 -0.23 30.63
C GLY A 277 0.95 0.63 29.87
N GLY A 278 0.74 0.39 28.59
CA GLY A 278 -0.21 1.12 27.78
C GLY A 278 0.31 2.47 27.27
N GLY A 279 -0.48 3.15 26.45
CA GLY A 279 -0.11 4.42 25.82
C GLY A 279 -1.03 4.75 24.64
N PRO A 280 -0.52 5.32 23.55
CA PRO A 280 -1.26 5.58 22.33
C PRO A 280 -1.92 4.32 21.76
N LEU A 281 -3.03 4.47 21.06
CA LEU A 281 -3.82 3.35 20.57
C LEU A 281 -3.25 2.77 19.27
N LEU A 282 -2.95 1.48 19.30
CA LEU A 282 -2.68 0.67 18.12
C LEU A 282 -3.83 -0.32 17.91
N SER A 283 -4.58 -0.17 16.83
CA SER A 283 -5.69 -1.07 16.47
C SER A 283 -5.31 -1.88 15.23
N LEU A 284 -5.40 -3.21 15.34
CA LEU A 284 -5.09 -4.16 14.27
C LEU A 284 -6.32 -5.02 14.00
N SER A 285 -6.86 -5.00 12.78
CA SER A 285 -8.06 -5.75 12.44
C SER A 285 -8.01 -6.40 11.07
N THR A 286 -8.54 -7.61 10.95
CA THR A 286 -8.74 -8.29 9.67
C THR A 286 -10.05 -9.03 9.64
N SER A 287 -10.78 -9.01 8.51
CA SER A 287 -11.98 -9.82 8.38
C SER A 287 -11.64 -11.29 8.14
N VAL A 288 -10.69 -11.56 7.23
CA VAL A 288 -10.22 -12.94 6.95
C VAL A 288 -8.69 -12.97 6.90
N GLY A 289 -8.08 -13.52 7.94
CA GLY A 289 -6.62 -13.60 8.04
C GLY A 289 -6.11 -13.68 9.48
N SER A 290 -4.80 -13.70 9.62
CA SER A 290 -4.13 -13.80 10.91
C SER A 290 -3.46 -12.49 11.30
N ILE A 291 -3.41 -12.20 12.60
CA ILE A 291 -2.65 -11.09 13.15
C ILE A 291 -1.49 -11.66 13.97
N THR A 292 -0.29 -11.22 13.66
CA THR A 292 0.92 -11.62 14.40
C THR A 292 1.61 -10.36 14.94
N ILE A 293 1.84 -10.34 16.25
CA ILE A 293 2.54 -9.25 16.96
C ILE A 293 3.85 -9.82 17.54
N LYS A 294 4.96 -9.10 17.34
CA LYS A 294 6.28 -9.44 17.85
C LYS A 294 6.95 -8.24 18.50
#